data_0ee0ec7cdecc647e357518502de2c3b9
#
_entry.id   0ee0ec7cdecc647e357518502de2c3b9
#
_cell.length_a   1.000
_cell.length_b   1.000
_cell.length_c   1.000
_cell.angle_alpha   90.00
_cell.angle_beta   90.00
_cell.angle_gamma   90.00
#
_symmetry.space_group_name_H-M   'P 1'
#
loop_
_entity.id
_entity.type
_entity.pdbx_description
1 polymer ?
#
loop_
_entity_poly.entity_id
_entity_poly.type
_entity_poly.pdbx_seq_one_letter_code
_entity_poly.pdbx_strand_id
1 'polypeptide(L)'
;MILGLGIAGLNLCHQLEKAGKSFIVVDNCPTNSASLIAGGIYNPVVFKRKLKSWKADDLIPALIEAYNEMDSQLKITSLNHQFPILKPITTEDDLVEWKQVLNEGRLTPYIDSIEMGAPKGPFKEGFVAHTTIKNGGFLRIEKAILAYRDYLKKNGLFVQQAFDYSSLRITDSGVEYKNLSADRIIFSEGRFISENPFFGWVPFKPTKGQILTVKTDGSLTADRIYNQQFLLFPTEQRDVFKLGATYEWDVLDEIPTKASTEELLAKAEKVLNVKLQVLEEKAAIRPTVVDRRPVIGVHPKYENLFLFNGMGTKGVMIAPYFAKQLVNFIYDNGALDKEANLNRFLRRHYEKD
;
A
#
# COMPACT_ATOMS: atom_id res chain seq x y z
N MET A 1 -13.40 -14.15 11.75
CA MET A 1 -12.95 -14.62 10.41
C MET A 1 -12.42 -13.43 9.63
N ILE A 2 -11.35 -13.58 8.85
CA ILE A 2 -10.81 -12.55 7.95
C ILE A 2 -10.90 -13.08 6.53
N LEU A 3 -11.47 -12.29 5.62
CA LEU A 3 -11.50 -12.62 4.19
C LEU A 3 -10.47 -11.79 3.44
N GLY A 4 -9.46 -12.46 2.87
CA GLY A 4 -8.37 -11.87 2.11
C GLY A 4 -7.09 -11.64 2.93
N LEU A 5 -5.95 -12.08 2.39
CA LEU A 5 -4.60 -11.91 2.95
C LEU A 5 -3.73 -11.02 2.04
N GLY A 6 -4.25 -9.87 1.65
CA GLY A 6 -3.45 -8.77 1.12
C GLY A 6 -2.82 -7.94 2.23
N ILE A 7 -2.33 -6.72 1.90
CA ILE A 7 -1.72 -5.81 2.89
C ILE A 7 -2.66 -5.45 4.05
N ALA A 8 -3.97 -5.35 3.77
CA ALA A 8 -4.98 -5.11 4.79
C ALA A 8 -5.10 -6.31 5.74
N GLY A 9 -5.39 -7.50 5.20
CA GLY A 9 -5.52 -8.72 6.00
C GLY A 9 -4.27 -9.08 6.79
N LEU A 10 -3.08 -8.92 6.20
CA LEU A 10 -1.79 -9.11 6.87
C LEU A 10 -1.68 -8.29 8.16
N ASN A 11 -1.92 -6.98 8.06
CA ASN A 11 -1.83 -6.08 9.22
C ASN A 11 -2.95 -6.33 10.25
N LEU A 12 -4.12 -6.73 9.77
CA LEU A 12 -5.21 -7.09 10.64
C LEU A 12 -4.90 -8.36 11.47
N CYS A 13 -4.37 -9.41 10.82
CA CYS A 13 -3.90 -10.61 11.52
C CYS A 13 -2.87 -10.28 12.58
N HIS A 14 -1.86 -9.49 12.24
CA HIS A 14 -0.83 -9.06 13.17
C HIS A 14 -1.40 -8.34 14.40
N GLN A 15 -2.34 -7.40 14.20
CA GLN A 15 -2.95 -6.67 15.31
C GLN A 15 -3.87 -7.55 16.16
N LEU A 16 -4.57 -8.51 15.57
CA LEU A 16 -5.39 -9.49 16.31
C LEU A 16 -4.52 -10.40 17.18
N GLU A 17 -3.37 -10.87 16.66
CA GLU A 17 -2.41 -11.65 17.45
C GLU A 17 -1.85 -10.84 18.63
N LYS A 18 -1.45 -9.57 18.40
CA LYS A 18 -1.03 -8.66 19.47
C LYS A 18 -2.09 -8.49 20.56
N ALA A 19 -3.36 -8.45 20.16
CA ALA A 19 -4.50 -8.32 21.07
C ALA A 19 -4.93 -9.67 21.70
N GLY A 20 -4.24 -10.78 21.41
CA GLY A 20 -4.58 -12.12 21.92
C GLY A 20 -5.94 -12.62 21.44
N LYS A 21 -6.40 -12.18 20.24
CA LYS A 21 -7.70 -12.57 19.69
C LYS A 21 -7.55 -13.72 18.69
N SER A 22 -8.40 -14.73 18.82
CA SER A 22 -8.46 -15.84 17.88
C SER A 22 -9.04 -15.38 16.54
N PHE A 23 -8.52 -15.92 15.44
CA PHE A 23 -9.04 -15.68 14.11
C PHE A 23 -8.70 -16.83 13.15
N ILE A 24 -9.37 -16.84 12.01
CA ILE A 24 -9.03 -17.68 10.86
C ILE A 24 -9.10 -16.84 9.60
N VAL A 25 -8.18 -17.07 8.68
CA VAL A 25 -8.11 -16.38 7.38
C VAL A 25 -8.64 -17.31 6.28
N VAL A 26 -9.50 -16.77 5.43
CA VAL A 26 -9.92 -17.40 4.18
C VAL A 26 -9.40 -16.57 3.02
N ASP A 27 -8.62 -17.18 2.13
CA ASP A 27 -8.04 -16.49 0.96
C ASP A 27 -7.82 -17.49 -0.19
N ASN A 28 -8.11 -17.10 -1.41
CA ASN A 28 -7.90 -17.91 -2.61
C ASN A 28 -6.47 -17.91 -3.14
N CYS A 29 -5.59 -17.13 -2.53
CA CYS A 29 -4.18 -16.95 -2.91
C CYS A 29 -4.00 -16.48 -4.36
N PRO A 30 -4.62 -15.38 -4.79
CA PRO A 30 -4.46 -14.90 -6.15
C PRO A 30 -3.00 -14.52 -6.41
N THR A 31 -2.48 -14.86 -7.58
CA THR A 31 -1.09 -14.56 -7.98
C THR A 31 -0.88 -13.11 -8.39
N ASN A 32 -1.96 -12.42 -8.79
CA ASN A 32 -1.95 -11.06 -9.34
C ASN A 32 -2.60 -10.03 -8.41
N SER A 33 -2.60 -10.25 -7.09
CA SER A 33 -3.16 -9.26 -6.17
C SER A 33 -2.31 -7.99 -6.15
N ALA A 34 -2.97 -6.83 -5.96
CA ALA A 34 -2.27 -5.55 -5.85
C ALA A 34 -1.16 -5.56 -4.81
N SER A 35 -1.33 -6.32 -3.73
CA SER A 35 -0.34 -6.40 -2.66
C SER A 35 0.89 -7.24 -3.04
N LEU A 36 0.74 -8.27 -3.86
CA LEU A 36 1.89 -9.08 -4.32
C LEU A 36 2.71 -8.36 -5.41
N ILE A 37 2.08 -7.46 -6.17
CA ILE A 37 2.73 -6.75 -7.29
C ILE A 37 3.27 -5.39 -6.86
N ALA A 38 2.68 -4.78 -5.83
CA ALA A 38 3.05 -3.44 -5.37
C ALA A 38 4.53 -3.33 -5.02
N GLY A 39 5.12 -2.19 -5.33
CA GLY A 39 6.50 -1.86 -4.94
C GLY A 39 6.69 -1.68 -3.43
N GLY A 40 5.62 -1.67 -2.66
CA GLY A 40 5.69 -1.56 -1.21
C GLY A 40 6.17 -0.20 -0.67
N ILE A 41 6.29 0.82 -1.52
CA ILE A 41 6.88 2.12 -1.15
C ILE A 41 5.97 2.89 -0.20
N TYR A 42 6.59 3.50 0.80
CA TYR A 42 5.99 4.53 1.64
C TYR A 42 6.78 5.83 1.55
N ASN A 43 6.04 6.94 1.47
CA ASN A 43 6.63 8.26 1.29
C ASN A 43 5.84 9.28 2.11
N PRO A 44 6.50 9.97 3.06
CA PRO A 44 5.87 10.98 3.91
C PRO A 44 5.50 12.28 3.18
N VAL A 45 5.93 12.46 1.92
CA VAL A 45 5.74 13.70 1.16
C VAL A 45 4.96 13.48 -0.13
N VAL A 46 3.98 14.33 -0.40
CA VAL A 46 3.28 14.41 -1.69
C VAL A 46 4.01 15.43 -2.56
N PHE A 47 4.91 14.99 -3.43
CA PHE A 47 5.81 15.85 -4.21
C PHE A 47 5.10 16.91 -5.06
N LYS A 48 4.04 16.53 -5.79
CA LYS A 48 3.28 17.45 -6.65
C LYS A 48 2.69 18.64 -5.89
N ARG A 49 2.36 18.46 -4.62
CA ARG A 49 1.74 19.49 -3.77
C ARG A 49 2.70 20.06 -2.74
N LYS A 50 3.90 19.50 -2.62
CA LYS A 50 4.89 19.83 -1.60
C LYS A 50 4.29 19.89 -0.18
N LEU A 51 3.51 18.85 0.15
CA LEU A 51 2.82 18.73 1.43
C LEU A 51 3.15 17.39 2.09
N LYS A 52 3.01 17.30 3.42
CA LYS A 52 3.02 16.01 4.11
C LYS A 52 1.93 15.09 3.52
N SER A 53 2.25 13.83 3.40
CA SER A 53 1.24 12.79 3.15
C SER A 53 0.23 12.81 4.28
N TRP A 54 -1.01 12.50 3.95
CA TRP A 54 -2.08 12.44 4.94
C TRP A 54 -1.66 11.60 6.14
N LYS A 55 -1.78 12.17 7.33
CA LYS A 55 -1.39 11.55 8.61
C LYS A 55 0.04 10.97 8.63
N ALA A 56 0.98 11.51 7.86
CA ALA A 56 2.33 10.94 7.80
C ALA A 56 2.99 10.83 9.17
N ASP A 57 2.76 11.81 10.04
CA ASP A 57 3.36 11.87 11.39
C ASP A 57 2.85 10.74 12.31
N ASP A 58 1.63 10.20 12.06
CA ASP A 58 1.06 9.06 12.77
C ASP A 58 1.37 7.73 12.07
N LEU A 59 1.24 7.72 10.72
CA LEU A 59 1.32 6.50 9.93
C LEU A 59 2.75 5.95 9.82
N ILE A 60 3.77 6.82 9.71
CA ILE A 60 5.16 6.38 9.55
C ILE A 60 5.67 5.66 10.81
N PRO A 61 5.53 6.19 12.04
CA PRO A 61 5.91 5.44 13.23
C PRO A 61 5.18 4.11 13.36
N ALA A 62 3.87 4.10 13.12
CA ALA A 62 3.05 2.89 13.23
C ALA A 62 3.48 1.79 12.24
N LEU A 63 3.84 2.15 10.99
CA LEU A 63 4.33 1.18 10.03
C LEU A 63 5.70 0.61 10.40
N ILE A 64 6.61 1.46 10.91
CA ILE A 64 7.95 1.02 11.33
C ILE A 64 7.84 0.03 12.48
N GLU A 65 7.03 0.35 13.49
CA GLU A 65 6.74 -0.53 14.62
C GLU A 65 6.22 -1.88 14.14
N ALA A 66 5.11 -1.88 13.39
CA ALA A 66 4.41 -3.10 12.97
C ALA A 66 5.30 -4.03 12.11
N TYR A 67 6.04 -3.48 11.15
CA TYR A 67 6.86 -4.32 10.28
C TYR A 67 8.15 -4.81 10.94
N ASN A 68 8.71 -4.08 11.91
CA ASN A 68 9.81 -4.59 12.73
C ASN A 68 9.35 -5.72 13.67
N GLU A 69 8.13 -5.62 14.20
CA GLU A 69 7.52 -6.70 14.98
C GLU A 69 7.28 -7.95 14.12
N MET A 70 6.80 -7.77 12.88
CA MET A 70 6.61 -8.89 11.93
C MET A 70 7.96 -9.53 11.55
N ASP A 71 9.03 -8.76 11.35
CA ASP A 71 10.37 -9.27 11.12
C ASP A 71 10.79 -10.25 12.24
N SER A 72 10.58 -9.81 13.48
CA SER A 72 10.90 -10.61 14.67
C SER A 72 10.03 -11.86 14.77
N GLN A 73 8.73 -11.73 14.57
CA GLN A 73 7.75 -12.81 14.64
C GLN A 73 7.99 -13.88 13.58
N LEU A 74 8.25 -13.47 12.35
CA LEU A 74 8.46 -14.36 11.21
C LEU A 74 9.90 -14.86 11.11
N LYS A 75 10.82 -14.36 11.95
CA LYS A 75 12.26 -14.63 11.89
C LYS A 75 12.85 -14.33 10.50
N ILE A 76 12.42 -13.24 9.90
CA ILE A 76 12.86 -12.75 8.60
C ILE A 76 13.73 -11.53 8.81
N THR A 77 14.78 -11.42 8.02
CA THR A 77 15.64 -10.26 8.06
C THR A 77 15.12 -9.20 7.09
N SER A 78 14.81 -8.01 7.61
CA SER A 78 14.55 -6.80 6.81
C SER A 78 13.39 -6.93 5.80
N LEU A 79 12.16 -7.03 6.30
CA LEU A 79 10.98 -6.78 5.46
C LEU A 79 10.87 -5.29 5.14
N ASN A 80 11.12 -4.45 6.13
CA ASN A 80 11.06 -2.99 6.00
C ASN A 80 12.45 -2.40 5.74
N HIS A 81 12.59 -1.69 4.62
CA HIS A 81 13.78 -0.95 4.26
C HIS A 81 13.52 0.54 4.32
N GLN A 82 14.11 1.19 5.32
CA GLN A 82 14.12 2.65 5.39
C GLN A 82 15.19 3.17 4.43
N PHE A 83 14.76 3.77 3.34
CA PHE A 83 15.64 4.37 2.34
C PHE A 83 15.28 5.83 2.10
N PRO A 84 16.28 6.70 1.98
CA PRO A 84 16.04 8.07 1.56
C PRO A 84 15.47 8.10 0.14
N ILE A 85 14.55 9.05 -0.10
CA ILE A 85 14.00 9.26 -1.43
C ILE A 85 14.64 10.48 -2.05
N LEU A 86 15.41 10.28 -3.10
CA LEU A 86 16.04 11.35 -3.86
C LEU A 86 15.02 12.00 -4.78
N LYS A 87 14.86 13.32 -4.66
CA LYS A 87 13.96 14.14 -5.46
C LYS A 87 14.74 15.21 -6.21
N PRO A 88 15.05 14.99 -7.50
CA PRO A 88 15.62 16.02 -8.37
C PRO A 88 14.62 17.17 -8.62
N ILE A 89 15.13 18.40 -8.75
CA ILE A 89 14.40 19.63 -9.05
C ILE A 89 14.92 20.14 -10.39
N THR A 90 14.02 20.33 -11.36
CA THR A 90 14.40 20.57 -12.75
C THR A 90 14.24 22.02 -13.22
N THR A 91 13.51 22.85 -12.49
CA THR A 91 13.25 24.24 -12.86
C THR A 91 13.50 25.19 -11.68
N GLU A 92 13.83 26.45 -11.98
CA GLU A 92 14.00 27.49 -10.96
C GLU A 92 12.69 27.76 -10.22
N ASP A 93 11.54 27.74 -10.90
CA ASP A 93 10.23 27.94 -10.27
C ASP A 93 9.93 26.82 -9.24
N ASP A 94 10.21 25.56 -9.59
CA ASP A 94 10.05 24.43 -8.66
C ASP A 94 11.01 24.57 -7.47
N LEU A 95 12.24 25.07 -7.69
CA LEU A 95 13.21 25.33 -6.63
C LEU A 95 12.73 26.43 -5.67
N VAL A 96 12.17 27.52 -6.19
CA VAL A 96 11.63 28.61 -5.36
C VAL A 96 10.51 28.08 -4.46
N GLU A 97 9.59 27.29 -5.01
CA GLU A 97 8.52 26.69 -4.22
C GLU A 97 9.05 25.72 -3.15
N TRP A 98 10.05 24.89 -3.47
CA TRP A 98 10.68 23.99 -2.50
C TRP A 98 11.38 24.75 -1.37
N LYS A 99 12.11 25.84 -1.69
CA LYS A 99 12.76 26.71 -0.69
C LYS A 99 11.73 27.35 0.25
N GLN A 100 10.62 27.84 -0.31
CA GLN A 100 9.55 28.42 0.50
C GLN A 100 8.97 27.40 1.49
N VAL A 101 8.62 26.19 1.03
CA VAL A 101 8.06 25.13 1.86
C VAL A 101 9.01 24.69 2.97
N LEU A 102 10.32 24.66 2.67
CA LEU A 102 11.36 24.35 3.66
C LEU A 102 11.47 25.44 4.72
N ASN A 103 11.52 26.72 4.31
CA ASN A 103 11.59 27.88 5.21
C ASN A 103 10.38 27.99 6.13
N GLU A 104 9.19 27.60 5.64
CA GLU A 104 7.97 27.54 6.43
C GLU A 104 7.91 26.34 7.39
N GLY A 105 8.87 25.43 7.33
CA GLY A 105 8.91 24.23 8.17
C GLY A 105 7.81 23.20 7.90
N ARG A 106 7.04 23.35 6.80
CA ARG A 106 5.88 22.49 6.51
C ARG A 106 6.22 21.01 6.32
N LEU A 107 7.45 20.72 5.91
CA LEU A 107 7.92 19.36 5.66
C LEU A 107 8.92 18.84 6.70
N THR A 108 9.13 19.58 7.77
CA THR A 108 9.88 19.07 8.93
C THR A 108 9.05 17.93 9.60
N PRO A 109 9.62 16.78 9.94
CA PRO A 109 11.05 16.41 9.94
C PRO A 109 11.52 15.63 8.70
N TYR A 110 10.82 15.70 7.58
CA TYR A 110 11.06 14.83 6.41
C TYR A 110 12.09 15.36 5.42
N ILE A 111 12.39 16.65 5.46
CA ILE A 111 13.40 17.32 4.61
C ILE A 111 14.25 18.24 5.47
N ASP A 112 15.57 18.17 5.28
CA ASP A 112 16.49 19.08 5.98
C ASP A 112 16.99 20.21 5.09
N SER A 113 17.34 19.92 3.84
CA SER A 113 18.04 20.83 2.96
C SER A 113 17.71 20.60 1.49
N ILE A 114 18.01 21.60 0.71
CA ILE A 114 18.05 21.55 -0.75
C ILE A 114 19.50 21.77 -1.16
N GLU A 115 20.04 20.87 -1.95
CA GLU A 115 21.39 20.95 -2.50
C GLU A 115 21.31 21.45 -3.95
N MET A 116 22.17 22.41 -4.29
CA MET A 116 22.20 22.98 -5.64
C MET A 116 22.89 22.04 -6.63
N GLY A 117 22.40 22.02 -7.85
CA GLY A 117 22.91 21.19 -8.94
C GLY A 117 22.34 19.77 -8.98
N ALA A 118 22.87 18.98 -9.90
CA ALA A 118 22.47 17.59 -10.08
C ALA A 118 22.90 16.73 -8.90
N PRO A 119 22.10 15.73 -8.51
CA PRO A 119 22.52 14.74 -7.53
C PRO A 119 23.67 13.88 -8.08
N LYS A 120 24.50 13.33 -7.17
CA LYS A 120 25.55 12.39 -7.56
C LYS A 120 24.95 11.10 -8.15
N GLY A 121 25.48 10.65 -9.28
CA GLY A 121 25.06 9.44 -9.96
C GLY A 121 24.86 9.63 -11.47
N PRO A 122 24.33 8.64 -12.17
CA PRO A 122 24.16 8.68 -13.61
C PRO A 122 22.90 9.45 -14.01
N PHE A 123 22.84 10.71 -13.67
CA PHE A 123 21.78 11.62 -14.07
C PHE A 123 22.14 12.36 -15.34
N LYS A 124 21.14 12.65 -16.17
CA LYS A 124 21.31 13.59 -17.28
C LYS A 124 21.46 15.02 -16.76
N GLU A 125 21.93 15.90 -17.60
CA GLU A 125 22.03 17.33 -17.31
C GLU A 125 20.61 17.97 -17.18
N GLY A 126 20.56 19.17 -16.59
CA GLY A 126 19.32 19.96 -16.51
C GLY A 126 18.63 19.97 -15.14
N PHE A 127 19.32 19.54 -14.09
CA PHE A 127 18.83 19.70 -12.72
C PHE A 127 19.42 20.96 -12.07
N VAL A 128 18.55 21.82 -11.55
CA VAL A 128 18.96 23.04 -10.84
C VAL A 128 19.30 22.77 -9.37
N ALA A 129 18.64 21.78 -8.79
CA ALA A 129 18.85 21.35 -7.41
C ALA A 129 18.32 19.93 -7.18
N HIS A 130 18.51 19.43 -5.97
CA HIS A 130 17.87 18.22 -5.48
C HIS A 130 17.63 18.27 -3.99
N THR A 131 16.73 17.44 -3.50
CA THR A 131 16.50 17.24 -2.07
C THR A 131 16.33 15.75 -1.75
N THR A 132 16.55 15.42 -0.49
CA THR A 132 16.42 14.05 0.02
C THR A 132 15.33 13.99 1.07
N ILE A 133 14.36 13.10 0.86
CA ILE A 133 13.27 12.87 1.80
C ILE A 133 13.69 11.77 2.76
N LYS A 134 13.66 12.07 4.05
CA LYS A 134 13.88 11.13 5.15
C LYS A 134 12.62 10.37 5.51
N ASN A 135 12.76 9.30 6.26
CA ASN A 135 11.67 8.47 6.77
C ASN A 135 10.76 7.92 5.65
N GLY A 136 11.31 7.84 4.43
CA GLY A 136 10.75 7.06 3.34
C GLY A 136 11.33 5.66 3.31
N GLY A 137 10.83 4.83 2.43
CA GLY A 137 11.33 3.48 2.26
C GLY A 137 10.39 2.57 1.49
N PHE A 138 10.62 1.29 1.60
CA PHE A 138 9.73 0.27 1.03
C PHE A 138 9.68 -0.99 1.89
N LEU A 139 8.52 -1.62 1.90
CA LEU A 139 8.29 -2.95 2.44
C LEU A 139 8.46 -3.98 1.32
N ARG A 140 9.16 -5.05 1.56
CA ARG A 140 9.14 -6.26 0.71
C ARG A 140 7.81 -6.99 0.88
N ILE A 141 6.76 -6.37 0.35
CA ILE A 141 5.37 -6.75 0.64
C ILE A 141 5.04 -8.18 0.17
N GLU A 142 5.51 -8.59 -1.00
CA GLU A 142 5.34 -9.96 -1.49
C GLU A 142 5.94 -10.96 -0.50
N LYS A 143 7.18 -10.74 -0.07
CA LYS A 143 7.88 -11.59 0.91
C LYS A 143 7.13 -11.62 2.25
N ALA A 144 6.65 -10.47 2.72
CA ALA A 144 5.88 -10.37 3.95
C ALA A 144 4.59 -11.21 3.89
N ILE A 145 3.82 -11.07 2.81
CA ILE A 145 2.56 -11.80 2.64
C ILE A 145 2.80 -13.31 2.53
N LEU A 146 3.78 -13.74 1.73
CA LEU A 146 4.08 -15.16 1.55
C LEU A 146 4.54 -15.80 2.86
N ALA A 147 5.45 -15.15 3.57
CA ALA A 147 5.95 -15.66 4.85
C ALA A 147 4.85 -15.69 5.93
N TYR A 148 4.02 -14.67 5.99
CA TYR A 148 2.91 -14.63 6.95
C TYR A 148 1.85 -15.69 6.60
N ARG A 149 1.57 -15.94 5.33
CA ARG A 149 0.71 -17.02 4.86
C ARG A 149 1.22 -18.40 5.31
N ASP A 150 2.52 -18.63 5.15
CA ASP A 150 3.14 -19.90 5.58
C ASP A 150 3.08 -20.05 7.11
N TYR A 151 3.31 -18.96 7.84
CA TYR A 151 3.14 -18.92 9.29
C TYR A 151 1.70 -19.29 9.70
N LEU A 152 0.69 -18.69 9.08
CA LEU A 152 -0.72 -18.97 9.36
C LEU A 152 -1.10 -20.41 9.02
N LYS A 153 -0.60 -20.94 7.89
CA LYS A 153 -0.82 -22.35 7.51
C LYS A 153 -0.25 -23.32 8.54
N LYS A 154 0.98 -23.08 9.01
CA LYS A 154 1.62 -23.92 10.05
C LYS A 154 0.87 -23.92 11.37
N ASN A 155 0.18 -22.83 11.69
CA ASN A 155 -0.60 -22.69 12.91
C ASN A 155 -2.09 -23.07 12.76
N GLY A 156 -2.53 -23.59 11.61
CA GLY A 156 -3.91 -23.96 11.37
C GLY A 156 -4.89 -22.77 11.27
N LEU A 157 -4.38 -21.57 11.01
CA LEU A 157 -5.14 -20.31 10.96
C LEU A 157 -5.48 -19.87 9.53
N PHE A 158 -5.30 -20.75 8.54
CA PHE A 158 -5.46 -20.38 7.13
C PHE A 158 -6.23 -21.45 6.34
N VAL A 159 -7.25 -21.01 5.63
CA VAL A 159 -8.04 -21.84 4.70
C VAL A 159 -7.86 -21.29 3.29
N GLN A 160 -7.23 -22.08 2.43
CA GLN A 160 -7.04 -21.71 1.02
C GLN A 160 -8.25 -22.12 0.19
N GLN A 161 -9.13 -21.17 -0.06
CA GLN A 161 -10.29 -21.37 -0.94
C GLN A 161 -10.85 -20.06 -1.46
N ALA A 162 -11.50 -20.10 -2.61
CA ALA A 162 -12.34 -19.01 -3.08
C ALA A 162 -13.55 -18.85 -2.14
N PHE A 163 -13.88 -17.62 -1.80
CA PHE A 163 -15.03 -17.34 -0.95
C PHE A 163 -16.32 -17.32 -1.78
N ASP A 164 -17.31 -18.05 -1.30
CA ASP A 164 -18.65 -18.10 -1.89
C ASP A 164 -19.63 -17.39 -0.96
N TYR A 165 -20.06 -16.20 -1.32
CA TYR A 165 -20.98 -15.40 -0.52
C TYR A 165 -22.32 -16.08 -0.26
N SER A 166 -22.78 -16.97 -1.16
CA SER A 166 -24.02 -17.71 -0.98
C SER A 166 -23.95 -18.73 0.17
N SER A 167 -22.74 -19.14 0.53
CA SER A 167 -22.48 -20.05 1.65
C SER A 167 -22.30 -19.32 2.99
N LEU A 168 -22.33 -17.98 3.02
CA LEU A 168 -22.25 -17.20 4.25
C LEU A 168 -23.62 -17.03 4.88
N ARG A 169 -23.77 -17.48 6.12
CA ARG A 169 -24.96 -17.27 6.93
C ARG A 169 -24.65 -16.28 8.06
N ILE A 170 -25.48 -15.26 8.18
CA ILE A 170 -25.42 -14.30 9.29
C ILE A 170 -26.44 -14.78 10.31
N THR A 171 -26.00 -14.94 11.57
CA THR A 171 -26.81 -15.36 12.70
C THR A 171 -26.80 -14.27 13.77
N ASP A 172 -27.70 -14.39 14.76
CA ASP A 172 -27.74 -13.43 15.89
C ASP A 172 -26.44 -13.45 16.72
N SER A 173 -25.70 -14.57 16.72
CA SER A 173 -24.48 -14.73 17.51
C SER A 173 -23.18 -14.57 16.70
N GLY A 174 -23.26 -14.42 15.36
CA GLY A 174 -22.06 -14.33 14.53
C GLY A 174 -22.29 -14.67 13.07
N VAL A 175 -21.33 -15.33 12.47
CA VAL A 175 -21.38 -15.78 11.08
C VAL A 175 -20.96 -17.24 10.96
N GLU A 176 -21.61 -17.95 10.06
CA GLU A 176 -21.26 -19.31 9.67
C GLU A 176 -20.88 -19.35 8.20
N TYR A 177 -19.78 -20.00 7.88
CA TYR A 177 -19.30 -20.18 6.52
C TYR A 177 -18.80 -21.62 6.34
N LYS A 178 -19.58 -22.46 5.63
CA LYS A 178 -19.32 -23.90 5.49
C LYS A 178 -19.15 -24.55 6.87
N ASN A 179 -17.96 -25.07 7.17
CA ASN A 179 -17.59 -25.69 8.46
C ASN A 179 -16.93 -24.72 9.45
N LEU A 180 -16.90 -23.44 9.14
CA LEU A 180 -16.31 -22.40 9.99
C LEU A 180 -17.43 -21.61 10.66
N SER A 181 -17.20 -21.22 11.93
CA SER A 181 -18.03 -20.26 12.66
C SER A 181 -17.13 -19.20 13.31
N ALA A 182 -17.64 -17.99 13.39
CA ALA A 182 -16.94 -16.88 14.04
C ALA A 182 -17.95 -15.83 14.52
N ASP A 183 -17.62 -15.08 15.58
CA ASP A 183 -18.46 -13.98 16.06
C ASP A 183 -18.66 -12.91 14.98
N ARG A 184 -17.68 -12.75 14.10
CA ARG A 184 -17.69 -11.72 13.05
C ARG A 184 -16.81 -12.08 11.86
N ILE A 185 -17.07 -11.42 10.71
CA ILE A 185 -16.22 -11.48 9.54
C ILE A 185 -15.75 -10.08 9.17
N ILE A 186 -14.46 -9.97 8.80
CA ILE A 186 -13.83 -8.72 8.35
C ILE A 186 -13.40 -8.90 6.90
N PHE A 187 -13.99 -8.13 6.01
CA PHE A 187 -13.74 -8.18 4.57
C PHE A 187 -12.52 -7.32 4.20
N SER A 188 -11.44 -7.97 3.74
CA SER A 188 -10.15 -7.36 3.34
C SER A 188 -9.78 -7.74 1.90
N GLU A 189 -10.75 -7.85 1.01
CA GLU A 189 -10.73 -8.50 -0.29
C GLU A 189 -10.05 -7.69 -1.40
N GLY A 190 -9.53 -6.50 -1.08
CA GLY A 190 -8.95 -5.62 -2.09
C GLY A 190 -9.97 -5.23 -3.18
N ARG A 191 -9.64 -5.46 -4.45
CA ARG A 191 -10.49 -5.07 -5.59
C ARG A 191 -11.81 -5.85 -5.68
N PHE A 192 -11.88 -7.05 -5.11
CA PHE A 192 -13.08 -7.90 -5.15
C PHE A 192 -14.23 -7.36 -4.32
N ILE A 193 -14.01 -6.32 -3.52
CA ILE A 193 -15.06 -5.65 -2.75
C ILE A 193 -16.23 -5.14 -3.61
N SER A 194 -16.01 -4.83 -4.88
CA SER A 194 -17.07 -4.42 -5.81
C SER A 194 -18.08 -5.54 -6.10
N GLU A 195 -17.69 -6.80 -5.88
CA GLU A 195 -18.52 -7.99 -6.05
C GLU A 195 -19.17 -8.42 -4.72
N ASN A 196 -18.80 -7.79 -3.60
CA ASN A 196 -19.29 -8.10 -2.28
C ASN A 196 -20.75 -7.65 -2.12
N PRO A 197 -21.70 -8.54 -1.83
CA PRO A 197 -23.14 -8.19 -1.75
C PRO A 197 -23.47 -7.28 -0.55
N PHE A 198 -22.59 -7.20 0.44
CA PHE A 198 -22.81 -6.39 1.65
C PHE A 198 -22.17 -5.01 1.55
N PHE A 199 -21.03 -4.88 0.88
CA PHE A 199 -20.24 -3.65 0.82
C PHE A 199 -20.02 -3.10 -0.59
N GLY A 200 -20.62 -3.71 -1.64
CA GLY A 200 -20.53 -3.24 -3.02
C GLY A 200 -21.05 -1.82 -3.25
N TRP A 201 -21.87 -1.30 -2.31
CA TRP A 201 -22.37 0.09 -2.32
C TRP A 201 -21.31 1.14 -1.96
N VAL A 202 -20.17 0.73 -1.38
CA VAL A 202 -19.09 1.66 -1.08
C VAL A 202 -18.46 2.18 -2.38
N PRO A 203 -18.24 3.50 -2.54
CA PRO A 203 -17.83 4.09 -3.82
C PRO A 203 -16.35 3.85 -4.09
N PHE A 204 -16.00 2.64 -4.50
CA PHE A 204 -14.65 2.34 -5.00
C PHE A 204 -14.46 2.91 -6.41
N LYS A 205 -13.27 3.43 -6.65
CA LYS A 205 -12.78 3.86 -7.96
C LYS A 205 -11.43 3.18 -8.20
N PRO A 206 -11.43 1.91 -8.60
CA PRO A 206 -10.20 1.14 -8.77
C PRO A 206 -9.30 1.77 -9.84
N THR A 207 -8.00 1.48 -9.75
CA THR A 207 -6.99 2.03 -10.65
C THR A 207 -5.96 0.95 -10.95
N LYS A 208 -5.78 0.63 -12.22
CA LYS A 208 -4.72 -0.27 -12.66
C LYS A 208 -3.36 0.42 -12.56
N GLY A 209 -2.32 -0.33 -12.27
CA GLY A 209 -0.95 0.13 -12.29
C GLY A 209 0.00 -0.97 -12.69
N GLN A 210 0.90 -0.64 -13.61
CA GLN A 210 1.95 -1.53 -14.07
C GLN A 210 3.27 -1.16 -13.40
N ILE A 211 4.06 -2.17 -13.07
CA ILE A 211 5.41 -2.06 -12.53
C ILE A 211 6.34 -2.99 -13.32
N LEU A 212 7.56 -2.54 -13.56
CA LEU A 212 8.59 -3.29 -14.24
C LEU A 212 9.66 -3.75 -13.26
N THR A 213 10.23 -4.93 -13.49
CA THR A 213 11.52 -5.31 -12.94
C THR A 213 12.55 -5.06 -14.02
N VAL A 214 13.54 -4.22 -13.73
CA VAL A 214 14.57 -3.81 -14.70
C VAL A 214 15.96 -4.11 -14.17
N LYS A 215 16.86 -4.53 -15.06
CA LYS A 215 18.28 -4.64 -14.79
C LYS A 215 19.01 -3.40 -15.34
N THR A 216 19.94 -2.89 -14.54
CA THR A 216 20.78 -1.75 -14.91
C THR A 216 22.19 -2.19 -15.28
N ASP A 217 23.00 -1.26 -15.80
CA ASP A 217 24.41 -1.47 -16.09
C ASP A 217 25.34 -1.39 -14.86
N GLY A 218 24.76 -1.31 -13.68
CA GLY A 218 25.52 -1.21 -12.41
C GLY A 218 25.92 0.20 -12.01
N SER A 219 25.54 1.21 -12.79
CA SER A 219 25.87 2.63 -12.48
C SER A 219 24.99 3.27 -11.42
N LEU A 220 23.82 2.66 -11.12
CA LEU A 220 22.91 3.12 -10.06
C LEU A 220 23.31 2.58 -8.69
N THR A 221 23.27 3.44 -7.67
CA THR A 221 23.44 2.99 -6.28
C THR A 221 22.14 2.38 -5.73
N ALA A 222 22.26 1.33 -4.93
CA ALA A 222 21.13 0.64 -4.31
C ALA A 222 20.85 1.11 -2.87
N ASP A 223 21.22 2.35 -2.54
CA ASP A 223 21.12 2.95 -1.21
C ASP A 223 19.96 3.94 -1.05
N ARG A 224 19.18 4.13 -2.10
CA ARG A 224 18.09 5.13 -2.15
C ARG A 224 16.98 4.77 -3.12
N ILE A 225 15.86 5.48 -2.99
CA ILE A 225 14.76 5.46 -3.94
C ILE A 225 14.90 6.69 -4.85
N TYR A 226 14.83 6.49 -6.15
CA TYR A 226 14.85 7.57 -7.14
C TYR A 226 13.42 7.97 -7.49
N ASN A 227 13.09 9.25 -7.31
CA ASN A 227 11.76 9.78 -7.63
C ASN A 227 11.82 10.99 -8.54
N GLN A 228 11.14 10.88 -9.69
CA GLN A 228 10.81 12.03 -10.54
C GLN A 228 9.36 11.91 -11.02
N GLN A 229 9.10 11.48 -12.22
CA GLN A 229 7.76 11.10 -12.70
C GLN A 229 7.55 9.58 -12.62
N PHE A 230 8.46 8.89 -11.96
CA PHE A 230 8.51 7.46 -11.69
C PHE A 230 9.10 7.23 -10.30
N LEU A 231 9.03 6.01 -9.83
CA LEU A 231 9.77 5.50 -8.69
C LEU A 231 10.67 4.38 -9.17
N LEU A 232 11.95 4.46 -8.84
CA LEU A 232 12.92 3.40 -9.12
C LEU A 232 13.64 3.07 -7.81
N PHE A 233 13.59 1.80 -7.39
CA PHE A 233 14.14 1.36 -6.11
C PHE A 233 14.72 -0.04 -6.21
N PRO A 234 15.75 -0.36 -5.40
CA PRO A 234 16.48 -1.61 -5.52
C PRO A 234 15.66 -2.82 -5.07
N THR A 235 16.01 -3.99 -5.62
CA THR A 235 15.58 -5.30 -5.15
C THR A 235 16.67 -5.98 -4.31
N GLU A 236 16.49 -7.25 -3.94
CA GLU A 236 17.54 -8.06 -3.31
C GLU A 236 18.64 -8.48 -4.30
N GLN A 237 18.34 -8.44 -5.58
CA GLN A 237 19.31 -8.82 -6.62
C GLN A 237 20.15 -7.60 -7.01
N ARG A 238 21.45 -7.82 -7.13
CA ARG A 238 22.37 -6.78 -7.55
C ARG A 238 21.98 -6.24 -8.93
N ASP A 239 22.02 -4.90 -9.06
CA ASP A 239 21.72 -4.16 -10.29
C ASP A 239 20.29 -4.38 -10.83
N VAL A 240 19.39 -4.94 -10.03
CA VAL A 240 17.99 -5.13 -10.38
C VAL A 240 17.11 -4.20 -9.54
N PHE A 241 16.24 -3.48 -10.22
CA PHE A 241 15.36 -2.47 -9.63
C PHE A 241 13.91 -2.70 -10.04
N LYS A 242 12.99 -2.20 -9.22
CA LYS A 242 11.58 -2.03 -9.60
C LYS A 242 11.38 -0.62 -10.13
N LEU A 243 10.74 -0.49 -11.28
CA LEU A 243 10.39 0.78 -11.92
C LEU A 243 8.87 0.90 -12.05
N GLY A 244 8.28 1.92 -11.51
CA GLY A 244 6.82 2.09 -11.55
C GLY A 244 6.33 3.38 -10.89
N ALA A 245 5.03 3.53 -10.86
CA ALA A 245 4.04 2.74 -11.52
C ALA A 245 3.16 3.63 -12.39
N THR A 246 2.54 3.03 -13.40
CA THR A 246 1.52 3.71 -14.21
C THR A 246 0.21 3.88 -13.45
N TYR A 247 -0.69 4.68 -14.02
CA TYR A 247 -2.06 4.88 -13.57
C TYR A 247 -3.00 4.81 -14.78
N GLU A 248 -3.91 3.84 -14.75
CA GLU A 248 -4.92 3.63 -15.78
C GLU A 248 -6.28 3.41 -15.12
N TRP A 249 -7.32 4.01 -15.68
CA TRP A 249 -8.68 4.00 -15.12
C TRP A 249 -9.71 3.36 -16.04
N ASP A 250 -9.41 3.25 -17.34
CA ASP A 250 -10.38 2.84 -18.36
C ASP A 250 -10.38 1.32 -18.56
N VAL A 251 -9.21 0.70 -18.46
CA VAL A 251 -9.06 -0.75 -18.61
C VAL A 251 -8.59 -1.34 -17.28
N LEU A 252 -9.50 -2.04 -16.59
CA LEU A 252 -9.28 -2.59 -15.26
C LEU A 252 -9.07 -4.10 -15.33
N ASP A 253 -8.01 -4.52 -16.04
CA ASP A 253 -7.49 -5.88 -16.02
C ASP A 253 -6.12 -5.96 -15.33
N GLU A 254 -5.60 -7.17 -15.20
CA GLU A 254 -4.28 -7.43 -14.59
C GLU A 254 -3.21 -7.74 -15.64
N ILE A 255 -3.44 -7.35 -16.91
CA ILE A 255 -2.56 -7.64 -18.05
C ILE A 255 -1.63 -6.45 -18.27
N PRO A 256 -0.29 -6.64 -18.21
CA PRO A 256 0.65 -5.60 -18.60
C PRO A 256 0.47 -5.18 -20.07
N THR A 257 0.73 -3.90 -20.35
CA THR A 257 0.64 -3.36 -21.71
C THR A 257 1.99 -2.82 -22.18
N LYS A 258 2.30 -2.99 -23.47
CA LYS A 258 3.51 -2.45 -24.07
C LYS A 258 3.58 -0.93 -23.95
N ALA A 259 2.46 -0.24 -24.12
CA ALA A 259 2.37 1.21 -23.99
C ALA A 259 2.79 1.69 -22.58
N SER A 260 2.32 1.01 -21.53
CA SER A 260 2.72 1.31 -20.14
C SER A 260 4.20 1.03 -19.87
N THR A 261 4.77 0.00 -20.49
CA THR A 261 6.20 -0.30 -20.40
C THR A 261 7.02 0.80 -21.05
N GLU A 262 6.68 1.19 -22.28
CA GLU A 262 7.33 2.27 -23.03
C GLU A 262 7.22 3.62 -22.29
N GLU A 263 6.07 3.91 -21.71
CA GLU A 263 5.87 5.11 -20.88
C GLU A 263 6.85 5.17 -19.70
N LEU A 264 6.96 4.07 -18.94
CA LEU A 264 7.85 4.01 -17.76
C LEU A 264 9.32 4.14 -18.15
N LEU A 265 9.75 3.43 -19.19
CA LEU A 265 11.12 3.51 -19.71
C LEU A 265 11.44 4.94 -20.19
N ALA A 266 10.57 5.53 -21.00
CA ALA A 266 10.74 6.89 -21.51
C ALA A 266 10.84 7.94 -20.38
N LYS A 267 10.05 7.78 -19.31
CA LYS A 267 10.17 8.66 -18.12
C LYS A 267 11.52 8.51 -17.42
N ALA A 268 11.99 7.28 -17.24
CA ALA A 268 13.29 7.03 -16.63
C ALA A 268 14.44 7.53 -17.50
N GLU A 269 14.41 7.29 -18.80
CA GLU A 269 15.42 7.73 -19.77
C GLU A 269 15.54 9.26 -19.90
N LYS A 270 14.47 10.02 -19.62
CA LYS A 270 14.54 11.49 -19.58
C LYS A 270 15.42 12.02 -18.46
N VAL A 271 15.60 11.24 -17.38
CA VAL A 271 16.24 11.66 -16.13
C VAL A 271 17.58 10.96 -15.93
N LEU A 272 17.65 9.69 -16.30
CA LEU A 272 18.79 8.83 -16.02
C LEU A 272 19.59 8.54 -17.29
N ASN A 273 20.91 8.52 -17.16
CA ASN A 273 21.84 8.06 -18.18
C ASN A 273 22.26 6.62 -17.88
N VAL A 274 21.27 5.71 -17.87
CA VAL A 274 21.42 4.30 -17.53
C VAL A 274 20.69 3.45 -18.54
N LYS A 275 21.29 2.36 -18.96
CA LYS A 275 20.58 1.35 -19.76
C LYS A 275 19.68 0.51 -18.87
N LEU A 276 18.41 0.41 -19.23
CA LEU A 276 17.41 -0.36 -18.53
C LEU A 276 16.96 -1.55 -19.39
N GLN A 277 17.21 -2.76 -18.93
CA GLN A 277 16.71 -3.99 -19.53
C GLN A 277 15.50 -4.50 -18.75
N VAL A 278 14.34 -4.59 -19.37
CA VAL A 278 13.14 -5.14 -18.75
C VAL A 278 13.31 -6.65 -18.57
N LEU A 279 13.15 -7.12 -17.34
CA LEU A 279 13.19 -8.54 -16.97
C LEU A 279 11.79 -9.11 -16.75
N GLU A 280 10.87 -8.30 -16.22
CA GLU A 280 9.51 -8.72 -15.89
C GLU A 280 8.56 -7.51 -15.91
N GLU A 281 7.33 -7.76 -16.32
CA GLU A 281 6.22 -6.81 -16.34
C GLU A 281 5.06 -7.37 -15.53
N LYS A 282 4.52 -6.58 -14.60
CA LYS A 282 3.35 -6.97 -13.79
C LYS A 282 2.37 -5.81 -13.70
N ALA A 283 1.07 -6.12 -13.73
CA ALA A 283 0.01 -5.15 -13.53
C ALA A 283 -1.01 -5.65 -12.50
N ALA A 284 -1.58 -4.73 -11.74
CA ALA A 284 -2.60 -5.03 -10.75
C ALA A 284 -3.58 -3.88 -10.56
N ILE A 285 -4.76 -4.20 -10.00
CA ILE A 285 -5.82 -3.24 -9.74
C ILE A 285 -5.79 -2.85 -8.27
N ARG A 286 -5.58 -1.55 -8.00
CA ARG A 286 -5.59 -0.97 -6.66
C ARG A 286 -7.03 -0.73 -6.21
N PRO A 287 -7.43 -1.16 -5.01
CA PRO A 287 -8.74 -0.87 -4.43
C PRO A 287 -8.79 0.58 -3.92
N THR A 288 -8.86 1.54 -4.84
CA THR A 288 -8.90 2.96 -4.49
C THR A 288 -10.34 3.39 -4.26
N VAL A 289 -10.57 4.18 -3.22
CA VAL A 289 -11.85 4.82 -2.91
C VAL A 289 -11.87 6.23 -3.54
N VAL A 290 -13.05 6.75 -3.85
CA VAL A 290 -13.21 8.06 -4.50
C VAL A 290 -12.51 9.21 -3.79
N ASP A 291 -12.44 9.19 -2.46
CA ASP A 291 -11.76 10.19 -1.62
C ASP A 291 -10.31 9.81 -1.28
N ARG A 292 -9.82 8.67 -1.76
CA ARG A 292 -8.47 8.15 -1.53
C ARG A 292 -8.13 7.93 -0.05
N ARG A 293 -9.14 7.63 0.78
CA ARG A 293 -8.98 7.24 2.19
C ARG A 293 -9.36 5.77 2.35
N PRO A 294 -8.77 5.04 3.32
CA PRO A 294 -9.23 3.68 3.62
C PRO A 294 -10.68 3.69 4.07
N VAL A 295 -11.36 2.58 3.97
CA VAL A 295 -12.71 2.40 4.48
C VAL A 295 -12.71 1.30 5.51
N ILE A 296 -13.06 1.67 6.74
CA ILE A 296 -13.08 0.76 7.89
C ILE A 296 -14.36 0.96 8.70
N GLY A 297 -14.90 -0.11 9.23
CA GLY A 297 -16.07 -0.02 10.10
C GLY A 297 -17.01 -1.23 10.01
N VAL A 298 -18.11 -1.12 10.75
CA VAL A 298 -19.17 -2.13 10.82
C VAL A 298 -20.24 -1.83 9.77
N HIS A 299 -20.85 -2.87 9.23
CA HIS A 299 -21.98 -2.75 8.30
C HIS A 299 -23.20 -2.12 9.01
N PRO A 300 -23.92 -1.17 8.38
CA PRO A 300 -24.98 -0.43 9.06
C PRO A 300 -26.17 -1.30 9.53
N LYS A 301 -26.37 -2.46 8.93
CA LYS A 301 -27.47 -3.39 9.27
C LYS A 301 -26.98 -4.65 10.01
N TYR A 302 -25.76 -5.09 9.79
CA TYR A 302 -25.23 -6.36 10.29
C TYR A 302 -24.03 -6.12 11.19
N GLU A 303 -24.21 -6.20 12.49
CA GLU A 303 -23.18 -5.89 13.51
C GLU A 303 -21.97 -6.87 13.48
N ASN A 304 -22.14 -8.02 12.85
CA ASN A 304 -21.10 -9.05 12.71
C ASN A 304 -20.27 -8.91 11.43
N LEU A 305 -20.62 -7.98 10.54
CA LEU A 305 -19.91 -7.74 9.28
C LEU A 305 -19.07 -6.47 9.36
N PHE A 306 -17.78 -6.59 9.10
CA PHE A 306 -16.84 -5.47 9.12
C PHE A 306 -16.12 -5.31 7.80
N LEU A 307 -15.79 -4.08 7.46
CA LEU A 307 -14.97 -3.74 6.30
C LEU A 307 -13.61 -3.20 6.74
N PHE A 308 -12.54 -3.70 6.12
CA PHE A 308 -11.18 -3.17 6.24
C PHE A 308 -10.52 -3.17 4.86
N ASN A 309 -10.77 -2.12 4.08
CA ASN A 309 -10.38 -2.08 2.66
C ASN A 309 -10.06 -0.64 2.21
N GLY A 310 -9.88 -0.42 0.90
CA GLY A 310 -9.64 0.90 0.34
C GLY A 310 -8.22 1.42 0.55
N MET A 311 -7.23 0.55 0.71
CA MET A 311 -5.84 0.92 0.97
C MET A 311 -5.18 1.67 -0.20
N GLY A 312 -5.73 1.57 -1.41
CA GLY A 312 -5.33 2.33 -2.59
C GLY A 312 -3.85 2.20 -2.92
N THR A 313 -3.18 3.33 -3.14
CA THR A 313 -1.76 3.40 -3.53
C THR A 313 -0.78 3.47 -2.36
N LYS A 314 -1.26 3.58 -1.13
CA LYS A 314 -0.43 3.79 0.07
C LYS A 314 -0.70 2.73 1.15
N GLY A 315 -1.13 1.55 0.76
CA GLY A 315 -1.55 0.49 1.67
C GLY A 315 -0.51 0.12 2.71
N VAL A 316 0.76 0.07 2.34
CA VAL A 316 1.88 -0.21 3.25
C VAL A 316 1.95 0.81 4.39
N MET A 317 1.71 2.08 4.10
CA MET A 317 1.74 3.15 5.09
C MET A 317 0.46 3.20 5.94
N ILE A 318 -0.69 2.88 5.32
CA ILE A 318 -2.01 3.06 5.92
C ILE A 318 -2.43 1.86 6.79
N ALA A 319 -2.19 0.64 6.31
CA ALA A 319 -2.76 -0.56 6.89
C ALA A 319 -2.36 -0.81 8.36
N PRO A 320 -1.11 -0.62 8.81
CA PRO A 320 -0.73 -0.87 10.20
C PRO A 320 -1.53 -0.04 11.22
N TYR A 321 -1.61 1.27 10.98
CA TYR A 321 -2.29 2.21 11.86
C TYR A 321 -3.79 1.93 11.94
N PHE A 322 -4.43 1.74 10.79
CA PHE A 322 -5.87 1.52 10.74
C PHE A 322 -6.29 0.11 11.13
N ALA A 323 -5.42 -0.89 11.00
CA ALA A 323 -5.66 -2.22 11.58
C ALA A 323 -5.74 -2.15 13.10
N LYS A 324 -4.81 -1.43 13.74
CA LYS A 324 -4.83 -1.18 15.18
C LYS A 324 -6.12 -0.45 15.60
N GLN A 325 -6.53 0.58 14.86
CA GLN A 325 -7.80 1.28 15.15
C GLN A 325 -9.01 0.37 15.03
N LEU A 326 -9.09 -0.47 14.00
CA LEU A 326 -10.23 -1.37 13.83
C LEU A 326 -10.29 -2.42 14.94
N VAL A 327 -9.15 -3.00 15.33
CA VAL A 327 -9.10 -3.97 16.44
C VAL A 327 -9.54 -3.31 17.76
N ASN A 328 -9.04 -2.12 18.06
CA ASN A 328 -9.48 -1.35 19.26
C ASN A 328 -10.98 -1.00 19.18
N PHE A 329 -11.50 -0.65 18.02
CA PHE A 329 -12.94 -0.39 17.84
C PHE A 329 -13.78 -1.64 18.13
N ILE A 330 -13.34 -2.79 17.67
CA ILE A 330 -14.08 -4.05 17.81
C ILE A 330 -14.06 -4.56 19.27
N TYR A 331 -12.95 -4.40 19.98
CA TYR A 331 -12.74 -5.09 21.26
C TYR A 331 -12.63 -4.17 22.47
N ASP A 332 -12.27 -2.91 22.28
CA ASP A 332 -11.93 -1.99 23.37
C ASP A 332 -12.77 -0.69 23.34
N ASN A 333 -13.88 -0.66 22.60
CA ASN A 333 -14.74 0.51 22.40
C ASN A 333 -14.00 1.77 21.89
N GLY A 334 -12.91 1.57 21.14
CA GLY A 334 -12.16 2.65 20.50
C GLY A 334 -12.99 3.38 19.45
N ALA A 335 -12.63 4.62 19.13
CA ALA A 335 -13.25 5.37 18.05
C ALA A 335 -12.50 5.17 16.72
N LEU A 336 -13.23 5.09 15.62
CA LEU A 336 -12.67 5.13 14.28
C LEU A 336 -12.45 6.58 13.82
N ASP A 337 -11.36 6.80 13.12
CA ASP A 337 -11.09 8.08 12.44
C ASP A 337 -12.22 8.44 11.49
N LYS A 338 -12.73 9.67 11.58
CA LYS A 338 -13.89 10.14 10.79
C LYS A 338 -13.64 10.06 9.28
N GLU A 339 -12.39 10.31 8.83
CA GLU A 339 -12.02 10.26 7.42
C GLU A 339 -11.85 8.83 6.90
N ALA A 340 -11.71 7.83 7.78
CA ALA A 340 -11.61 6.41 7.42
C ALA A 340 -12.90 5.63 7.69
N ASN A 341 -13.78 6.12 8.57
CA ASN A 341 -15.01 5.45 8.98
C ASN A 341 -15.96 5.27 7.78
N LEU A 342 -16.45 4.05 7.61
CA LEU A 342 -17.44 3.66 6.60
C LEU A 342 -18.69 4.58 6.62
N ASN A 343 -19.10 5.04 7.79
CA ASN A 343 -20.29 5.87 7.98
C ASN A 343 -20.28 7.18 7.19
N ARG A 344 -19.10 7.66 6.72
CA ARG A 344 -19.01 8.84 5.86
C ARG A 344 -19.72 8.69 4.51
N PHE A 345 -20.02 7.45 4.12
CA PHE A 345 -20.71 7.13 2.86
C PHE A 345 -22.18 6.76 3.01
N LEU A 346 -22.71 6.58 4.24
CA LEU A 346 -24.07 6.07 4.46
C LEU A 346 -25.13 6.90 3.75
N ARG A 347 -25.23 8.20 4.01
CA ARG A 347 -26.27 9.08 3.44
C ARG A 347 -26.27 9.16 1.93
N ARG A 348 -25.12 9.00 1.28
CA ARG A 348 -24.98 9.17 -0.17
C ARG A 348 -25.12 7.88 -0.95
N HIS A 349 -24.77 6.76 -0.36
CA HIS A 349 -24.56 5.53 -1.10
C HIS A 349 -25.31 4.32 -0.54
N TYR A 350 -25.73 4.33 0.72
CA TYR A 350 -26.47 3.23 1.35
C TYR A 350 -27.94 3.54 1.56
N GLU A 351 -28.30 4.77 1.96
CA GLU A 351 -29.69 5.18 2.27
C GLU A 351 -30.46 5.66 1.02
N LYS A 352 -29.95 5.40 -0.17
CA LYS A 352 -30.60 5.83 -1.43
C LYS A 352 -31.59 4.82 -2.01
N ASP A 353 -31.65 3.64 -1.42
CA ASP A 353 -32.61 2.57 -1.70
C ASP A 353 -33.62 2.48 -0.55
#